data_cddb696aad2feffa3148e0041e92d28c
#
_entry.id   cddb696aad2feffa3148e0041e92d28c
#
_cell.length_a   1.000
_cell.length_b   1.000
_cell.length_c   1.000
_cell.angle_alpha   90.00
_cell.angle_beta   90.00
_cell.angle_gamma   90.00
#
_symmetry.space_group_name_H-M   'P 1'
#
loop_
_entity.id
_entity.type
_entity.pdbx_description
1 polymer ?
#
loop_
_entity_poly.entity_id
_entity_poly.type
_entity_poly.pdbx_seq_one_letter_code
_entity_poly.pdbx_strand_id
1 'polypeptide(L)'
;KWITPTPYGDMDITINLSKPEKDPKAIAAALQMKQSAYPKCQLCKENEGYAGRVNHPARQNHRIIPLKMGGGPWFLQYSPYGYYNEHCIVFNGRHTPMKIDRSAFQKLFDFVEKFPHYFVGSNADLPIVGGSILTHEHFQGGHYTFAMTKAPIETAYAFAGYKDIEAGIVKWPMSVLRLRGDEPARICDLADKVLQAWRGYTDPDAFIYAETDGTPHNTITPIARFRNGKYELDLVLRNNITTPACPDGLYHPHPEYHHIKKENIGLIEVMGLAVLPARLKTELELLRDALLHGTDIAADERIAKHKDWAMEIAAKNALTAENCMDILQQEVGKVFAAILEQCGVFDRNEAGKAQFLRFLSSIETA
;
A
#
# COMPACT_ATOMS: atom_id res chain seq x y z
N LYS A 1 1.40 16.24 -9.36
CA LYS A 1 1.14 14.86 -9.79
C LYS A 1 1.71 14.66 -11.19
N TRP A 2 2.38 13.53 -11.44
CA TRP A 2 2.89 13.12 -12.76
C TRP A 2 2.84 11.59 -12.89
N ILE A 3 3.14 11.10 -14.08
CA ILE A 3 3.19 9.67 -14.41
C ILE A 3 4.65 9.31 -14.71
N THR A 4 5.10 8.16 -14.21
CA THR A 4 6.41 7.60 -14.53
C THR A 4 6.24 6.23 -15.17
N PRO A 5 6.70 6.04 -16.42
CA PRO A 5 6.79 4.73 -17.05
C PRO A 5 7.78 3.84 -16.30
N THR A 6 7.39 2.60 -16.05
CA THR A 6 8.23 1.58 -15.40
C THR A 6 8.12 0.24 -16.14
N PRO A 7 8.98 -0.74 -15.87
CA PRO A 7 8.85 -2.09 -16.43
C PRO A 7 7.53 -2.79 -16.06
N TYR A 8 6.81 -2.27 -15.06
CA TYR A 8 5.55 -2.79 -14.53
C TYR A 8 4.31 -2.03 -15.02
N GLY A 9 4.51 -1.00 -15.82
CA GLY A 9 3.49 -0.07 -16.30
C GLY A 9 3.66 1.35 -15.75
N ASP A 10 2.74 2.21 -16.14
CA ASP A 10 2.76 3.62 -15.79
C ASP A 10 2.28 3.83 -14.35
N MET A 11 3.17 4.27 -13.47
CA MET A 11 2.85 4.56 -12.07
C MET A 11 2.47 6.02 -11.87
N ASP A 12 1.48 6.27 -11.04
CA ASP A 12 1.08 7.61 -10.61
C ASP A 12 1.96 8.08 -9.46
N ILE A 13 2.56 9.28 -9.58
CA ILE A 13 3.37 9.87 -8.53
C ILE A 13 2.68 11.14 -8.03
N THR A 14 2.41 11.21 -6.74
CA THR A 14 1.73 12.34 -6.11
C THR A 14 2.52 12.83 -4.89
N ILE A 15 2.79 14.13 -4.84
CA ILE A 15 3.25 14.79 -3.62
C ILE A 15 2.01 15.21 -2.84
N ASN A 16 1.87 14.69 -1.63
CA ASN A 16 0.71 14.96 -0.79
C ASN A 16 0.91 16.22 0.05
N LEU A 17 0.28 17.30 -0.35
CA LEU A 17 0.31 18.57 0.37
C LEU A 17 -0.69 18.62 1.56
N SER A 18 -1.62 17.66 1.63
CA SER A 18 -2.72 17.65 2.63
C SER A 18 -2.37 16.89 3.90
N LYS A 19 -1.30 16.08 3.87
CA LYS A 19 -0.83 15.31 5.03
C LYS A 19 0.48 15.92 5.52
N PRO A 20 0.45 16.83 6.48
CA PRO A 20 1.68 17.35 7.07
C PRO A 20 2.45 16.20 7.70
N GLU A 21 3.77 16.19 7.54
CA GLU A 21 4.64 15.39 8.38
C GLU A 21 4.37 15.77 9.83
N LYS A 22 4.09 14.78 10.67
CA LYS A 22 3.80 15.08 12.07
C LYS A 22 5.10 15.52 12.75
N ASP A 23 5.09 16.72 13.31
CA ASP A 23 6.19 17.19 14.14
C ASP A 23 6.40 16.22 15.32
N PRO A 24 7.62 15.66 15.49
CA PRO A 24 7.94 14.75 16.59
C PRO A 24 7.59 15.33 17.98
N LYS A 25 7.73 16.64 18.17
CA LYS A 25 7.36 17.34 19.41
C LYS A 25 5.85 17.34 19.63
N ALA A 26 5.06 17.54 18.56
CA ALA A 26 3.61 17.48 18.63
C ALA A 26 3.13 16.04 18.92
N ILE A 27 3.80 15.03 18.36
CA ILE A 27 3.51 13.60 18.66
C ILE A 27 3.79 13.31 20.14
N ALA A 28 4.94 13.73 20.66
CA ALA A 28 5.31 13.53 22.06
C ALA A 28 4.34 14.25 23.02
N ALA A 29 3.95 15.48 22.71
CA ALA A 29 2.96 16.23 23.49
C ALA A 29 1.57 15.55 23.47
N ALA A 30 1.15 15.04 22.31
CA ALA A 30 -0.12 14.32 22.18
C ALA A 30 -0.16 13.01 22.99
N LEU A 31 0.97 12.30 23.10
CA LEU A 31 1.09 11.09 23.91
C LEU A 31 0.96 11.36 25.42
N GLN A 32 1.35 12.54 25.90
CA GLN A 32 1.25 12.92 27.31
C GLN A 32 -0.14 13.45 27.70
N MET A 33 -0.99 13.74 26.72
CA MET A 33 -2.34 14.25 26.99
C MET A 33 -3.27 13.13 27.44
N LYS A 34 -4.14 13.42 28.41
CA LYS A 34 -5.20 12.51 28.85
C LYS A 34 -6.07 12.12 27.64
N GLN A 35 -6.06 10.84 27.28
CA GLN A 35 -6.84 10.33 26.17
C GLN A 35 -8.33 10.36 26.50
N SER A 36 -9.13 10.95 25.61
CA SER A 36 -10.59 10.81 25.64
C SER A 36 -10.98 9.56 24.86
N ALA A 37 -11.91 8.77 25.41
CA ALA A 37 -12.44 7.58 24.72
C ALA A 37 -13.51 7.93 23.66
N TYR A 38 -13.75 9.22 23.36
CA TYR A 38 -14.77 9.67 22.42
C TYR A 38 -14.28 10.77 21.48
N PRO A 39 -14.34 10.59 20.16
CA PRO A 39 -14.43 9.29 19.49
C PRO A 39 -13.22 8.41 19.84
N LYS A 40 -13.37 7.08 19.82
CA LYS A 40 -12.27 6.15 20.15
C LYS A 40 -11.11 6.24 19.14
N CYS A 41 -11.42 6.44 17.87
CA CYS A 41 -10.42 6.68 16.82
C CYS A 41 -11.02 7.53 15.69
N GLN A 42 -10.20 7.89 14.70
CA GLN A 42 -10.62 8.74 13.58
C GLN A 42 -11.59 8.06 12.59
N LEU A 43 -11.82 6.75 12.72
CA LEU A 43 -12.75 5.97 11.88
C LEU A 43 -14.07 5.65 12.57
N CYS A 44 -14.24 5.97 13.85
CA CYS A 44 -15.51 5.76 14.53
C CYS A 44 -16.62 6.65 13.94
N LYS A 45 -17.84 6.10 13.86
CA LYS A 45 -19.00 6.83 13.30
C LYS A 45 -19.31 8.12 14.05
N GLU A 46 -18.91 8.22 15.32
CA GLU A 46 -19.02 9.39 16.17
C GLU A 46 -18.19 10.59 15.68
N ASN A 47 -17.34 10.40 14.67
CA ASN A 47 -16.66 11.52 14.00
C ASN A 47 -17.59 12.34 13.10
N GLU A 48 -18.72 11.81 12.66
CA GLU A 48 -19.66 12.59 11.88
C GLU A 48 -20.15 13.81 12.66
N GLY A 49 -19.90 15.00 12.10
CA GLY A 49 -20.24 16.26 12.76
C GLY A 49 -19.39 16.64 13.99
N TYR A 50 -18.33 15.89 14.30
CA TYR A 50 -17.52 16.11 15.49
C TYR A 50 -16.75 17.44 15.42
N ALA A 51 -16.85 18.27 16.48
CA ALA A 51 -16.23 19.59 16.54
C ALA A 51 -14.69 19.56 16.65
N GLY A 52 -14.13 18.43 17.05
CA GLY A 52 -12.69 18.28 17.26
C GLY A 52 -12.23 18.63 18.68
N ARG A 53 -10.97 18.34 18.95
CA ARG A 53 -10.21 18.72 20.14
C ARG A 53 -8.73 18.77 19.81
N VAL A 54 -7.87 19.22 20.73
CA VAL A 54 -6.43 19.41 20.46
C VAL A 54 -5.73 18.17 19.85
N ASN A 55 -6.05 16.99 20.34
CA ASN A 55 -5.45 15.73 19.87
C ASN A 55 -6.38 14.87 18.98
N HIS A 56 -7.48 15.42 18.49
CA HIS A 56 -8.39 14.74 17.57
C HIS A 56 -9.03 15.75 16.60
N PRO A 57 -8.86 15.54 15.27
CA PRO A 57 -9.26 16.54 14.29
C PRO A 57 -10.79 16.73 14.25
N ALA A 58 -11.20 17.96 13.92
CA ALA A 58 -12.59 18.27 13.62
C ALA A 58 -13.08 17.54 12.37
N ARG A 59 -14.34 17.14 12.36
CA ARG A 59 -15.04 16.45 11.27
C ARG A 59 -16.45 17.02 11.06
N GLN A 60 -16.64 18.33 11.27
CA GLN A 60 -17.94 18.99 11.26
C GLN A 60 -18.70 18.81 9.94
N ASN A 61 -17.98 18.84 8.82
CA ASN A 61 -18.58 18.66 7.48
C ASN A 61 -18.57 17.20 7.00
N HIS A 62 -18.13 16.28 7.86
CA HIS A 62 -18.05 14.88 7.51
C HIS A 62 -19.43 14.25 7.45
N ARG A 63 -19.64 13.35 6.49
CA ARG A 63 -20.89 12.58 6.31
C ARG A 63 -20.53 11.13 6.07
N ILE A 64 -21.38 10.26 6.60
CA ILE A 64 -21.26 8.82 6.43
C ILE A 64 -22.52 8.25 5.81
N ILE A 65 -22.36 7.22 4.98
CA ILE A 65 -23.45 6.52 4.31
C ILE A 65 -23.54 5.12 4.91
N PRO A 66 -24.69 4.70 5.49
CA PRO A 66 -24.81 3.39 6.07
C PRO A 66 -24.82 2.29 5.00
N LEU A 67 -24.07 1.21 5.26
CA LEU A 67 -23.99 0.01 4.45
C LEU A 67 -24.23 -1.23 5.29
N LYS A 68 -24.57 -2.34 4.63
CA LYS A 68 -24.58 -3.69 5.23
C LYS A 68 -23.55 -4.56 4.51
N MET A 69 -22.60 -5.10 5.25
CA MET A 69 -21.57 -5.99 4.75
C MET A 69 -21.27 -7.05 5.82
N GLY A 70 -21.01 -8.30 5.41
CA GLY A 70 -20.73 -9.37 6.34
C GLY A 70 -21.81 -9.56 7.42
N GLY A 71 -23.09 -9.25 7.11
CA GLY A 71 -24.20 -9.34 8.04
C GLY A 71 -24.25 -8.27 9.15
N GLY A 72 -23.34 -7.28 9.13
CA GLY A 72 -23.24 -6.22 10.13
C GLY A 72 -23.39 -4.79 9.58
N PRO A 73 -23.44 -3.78 10.48
CA PRO A 73 -23.48 -2.37 10.09
C PRO A 73 -22.07 -1.90 9.67
N TRP A 74 -22.00 -1.28 8.50
CA TRP A 74 -20.84 -0.62 7.96
C TRP A 74 -21.20 0.78 7.51
N PHE A 75 -20.19 1.60 7.26
CA PHE A 75 -20.37 2.95 6.73
C PHE A 75 -19.35 3.23 5.65
N LEU A 76 -19.76 4.06 4.68
CA LEU A 76 -18.90 4.64 3.66
C LEU A 76 -18.78 6.13 3.92
N GLN A 77 -17.55 6.65 3.78
CA GLN A 77 -17.25 8.08 3.82
C GLN A 77 -16.27 8.43 2.72
N TYR A 78 -16.36 9.65 2.20
CA TYR A 78 -15.28 10.21 1.39
C TYR A 78 -14.00 10.35 2.22
N SER A 79 -12.87 10.01 1.61
CA SER A 79 -11.58 10.25 2.22
C SER A 79 -11.25 11.75 2.19
N PRO A 80 -10.87 12.36 3.32
CA PRO A 80 -10.47 13.77 3.34
C PRO A 80 -9.18 14.03 2.54
N TYR A 81 -8.45 13.00 2.16
CA TYR A 81 -7.18 13.11 1.43
C TYR A 81 -7.36 13.17 -0.10
N GLY A 82 -8.42 12.56 -0.65
CA GLY A 82 -8.76 12.64 -2.08
C GLY A 82 -7.61 12.30 -3.04
N TYR A 83 -6.90 11.19 -2.80
CA TYR A 83 -5.72 10.82 -3.62
C TYR A 83 -6.07 10.47 -5.07
N TYR A 84 -7.28 9.98 -5.30
CA TYR A 84 -7.81 9.58 -6.61
C TYR A 84 -9.33 9.80 -6.64
N ASN A 85 -9.94 9.59 -7.82
CA ASN A 85 -11.36 9.82 -8.01
C ASN A 85 -12.23 8.96 -7.09
N GLU A 86 -13.18 9.60 -6.42
CA GLU A 86 -14.12 8.98 -5.49
C GLU A 86 -13.43 8.17 -4.36
N HIS A 87 -12.23 8.60 -3.94
CA HIS A 87 -11.52 7.96 -2.84
C HIS A 87 -12.39 7.92 -1.59
N CYS A 88 -12.71 6.72 -1.14
CA CYS A 88 -13.57 6.50 0.01
C CYS A 88 -12.94 5.54 1.02
N ILE A 89 -13.44 5.61 2.25
CA ILE A 89 -13.13 4.69 3.33
C ILE A 89 -14.43 3.98 3.70
N VAL A 90 -14.37 2.65 3.78
CA VAL A 90 -15.48 1.79 4.18
C VAL A 90 -15.10 1.18 5.52
N PHE A 91 -15.84 1.45 6.58
CA PHE A 91 -15.44 1.07 7.93
C PHE A 91 -16.55 0.38 8.71
N ASN A 92 -16.14 -0.52 9.60
CA ASN A 92 -17.07 -1.25 10.46
C ASN A 92 -17.77 -0.28 11.43
N GLY A 93 -19.07 -0.41 11.58
CA GLY A 93 -19.86 0.38 12.53
C GLY A 93 -19.50 0.11 14.00
N ARG A 94 -18.75 -0.96 14.27
CA ARG A 94 -18.22 -1.31 15.59
C ARG A 94 -16.69 -1.07 15.57
N HIS A 95 -16.17 -0.55 16.68
CA HIS A 95 -14.72 -0.39 16.84
C HIS A 95 -14.08 -1.74 17.18
N THR A 96 -13.76 -2.50 16.13
CA THR A 96 -13.11 -3.82 16.20
C THR A 96 -11.78 -3.78 15.48
N PRO A 97 -10.74 -4.49 15.96
CA PRO A 97 -9.43 -4.52 15.31
C PRO A 97 -9.48 -5.01 13.86
N MET A 98 -8.51 -4.57 13.06
CA MET A 98 -8.24 -5.14 11.74
C MET A 98 -7.95 -6.63 11.85
N LYS A 99 -8.53 -7.40 10.93
CA LYS A 99 -8.24 -8.82 10.77
C LYS A 99 -8.39 -9.21 9.31
N ILE A 100 -7.34 -9.79 8.74
CA ILE A 100 -7.42 -10.39 7.41
C ILE A 100 -7.72 -11.88 7.57
N ASP A 101 -8.91 -12.25 7.14
CA ASP A 101 -9.42 -13.63 7.13
C ASP A 101 -10.44 -13.78 6.00
N ARG A 102 -11.02 -14.98 5.86
CA ARG A 102 -12.05 -15.27 4.86
C ARG A 102 -13.23 -14.28 4.92
N SER A 103 -13.60 -13.84 6.12
CA SER A 103 -14.67 -12.85 6.31
C SER A 103 -14.31 -11.48 5.72
N ALA A 104 -13.03 -11.07 5.80
CA ALA A 104 -12.57 -9.85 5.16
C ALA A 104 -12.72 -9.92 3.63
N PHE A 105 -12.33 -11.04 3.00
CA PHE A 105 -12.49 -11.24 1.56
C PHE A 105 -13.96 -11.18 1.13
N GLN A 106 -14.85 -11.83 1.90
CA GLN A 106 -16.29 -11.77 1.63
C GLN A 106 -16.83 -10.34 1.70
N LYS A 107 -16.43 -9.57 2.72
CA LYS A 107 -16.86 -8.17 2.87
C LYS A 107 -16.38 -7.29 1.72
N LEU A 108 -15.15 -7.53 1.20
CA LEU A 108 -14.68 -6.83 0.00
C LEU A 108 -15.58 -7.11 -1.20
N PHE A 109 -15.98 -8.36 -1.42
CA PHE A 109 -16.92 -8.69 -2.49
C PHE A 109 -18.33 -8.20 -2.24
N ASP A 110 -18.84 -8.23 -1.00
CA ASP A 110 -20.13 -7.61 -0.65
C ASP A 110 -20.18 -6.13 -1.06
N PHE A 111 -19.05 -5.43 -0.96
CA PHE A 111 -18.92 -4.04 -1.41
C PHE A 111 -18.89 -3.94 -2.94
N VAL A 112 -18.09 -4.76 -3.61
CA VAL A 112 -17.97 -4.76 -5.07
C VAL A 112 -19.28 -5.14 -5.75
N GLU A 113 -20.05 -6.07 -5.19
CA GLU A 113 -21.39 -6.41 -5.70
C GLU A 113 -22.37 -5.22 -5.65
N LYS A 114 -22.26 -4.37 -4.61
CA LYS A 114 -23.06 -3.14 -4.50
C LYS A 114 -22.57 -2.02 -5.43
N PHE A 115 -21.25 -1.92 -5.60
CA PHE A 115 -20.58 -0.87 -6.36
C PHE A 115 -19.60 -1.47 -7.36
N PRO A 116 -20.10 -2.12 -8.44
CA PRO A 116 -19.24 -2.89 -9.36
C PRO A 116 -18.26 -2.03 -10.17
N HIS A 117 -18.45 -0.72 -10.18
CA HIS A 117 -17.53 0.25 -10.78
C HIS A 117 -16.41 0.70 -9.84
N TYR A 118 -16.44 0.29 -8.57
CA TYR A 118 -15.40 0.57 -7.58
C TYR A 118 -14.46 -0.62 -7.42
N PHE A 119 -13.21 -0.32 -7.08
CA PHE A 119 -12.35 -1.26 -6.36
C PHE A 119 -12.53 -1.06 -4.85
N VAL A 120 -12.15 -2.06 -4.07
CA VAL A 120 -12.00 -1.94 -2.61
C VAL A 120 -10.88 -2.86 -2.14
N GLY A 121 -10.10 -2.42 -1.17
CA GLY A 121 -9.03 -3.23 -0.58
C GLY A 121 -8.82 -2.93 0.88
N SER A 122 -8.10 -3.80 1.55
CA SER A 122 -7.71 -3.66 2.94
C SER A 122 -6.21 -3.46 3.08
N ASN A 123 -5.79 -2.57 3.98
CA ASN A 123 -4.43 -2.68 4.49
C ASN A 123 -4.23 -4.03 5.20
N ALA A 124 -2.99 -4.48 5.29
CA ALA A 124 -2.65 -5.64 6.08
C ALA A 124 -2.91 -5.40 7.59
N ASP A 125 -3.09 -6.47 8.34
CA ASP A 125 -3.46 -6.45 9.77
C ASP A 125 -2.27 -6.53 10.73
N LEU A 126 -1.05 -6.48 10.22
CA LEU A 126 0.19 -6.45 11.02
C LEU A 126 0.88 -5.08 10.93
N PRO A 127 1.60 -4.65 11.98
CA PRO A 127 2.39 -3.42 11.94
C PRO A 127 3.48 -3.47 10.85
N ILE A 128 4.05 -2.32 10.51
CA ILE A 128 5.09 -2.13 9.46
C ILE A 128 4.53 -2.27 8.03
N VAL A 129 3.73 -3.29 7.77
CA VAL A 129 3.12 -3.57 6.44
C VAL A 129 1.64 -3.23 6.38
N GLY A 130 1.04 -2.82 7.49
CA GLY A 130 -0.34 -2.38 7.60
C GLY A 130 -0.52 -0.87 7.49
N GLY A 131 -1.76 -0.42 7.61
CA GLY A 131 -2.11 0.99 7.72
C GLY A 131 -1.83 1.56 9.11
N SER A 132 -2.07 2.88 9.25
CA SER A 132 -1.84 3.59 10.51
C SER A 132 -2.87 3.30 11.59
N ILE A 133 -4.02 2.69 11.26
CA ILE A 133 -5.10 2.36 12.20
C ILE A 133 -5.38 0.86 12.11
N LEU A 134 -4.78 0.10 13.01
CA LEU A 134 -5.00 -1.35 13.13
C LEU A 134 -6.13 -1.70 14.11
N THR A 135 -6.58 -0.73 14.91
CA THR A 135 -7.57 -0.92 15.97
C THR A 135 -9.02 -0.86 15.49
N HIS A 136 -9.25 -0.44 14.25
CA HIS A 136 -10.59 -0.32 13.70
C HIS A 136 -10.65 -0.87 12.28
N GLU A 137 -11.42 -1.93 12.07
CA GLU A 137 -11.59 -2.61 10.79
C GLU A 137 -12.15 -1.64 9.72
N HIS A 138 -11.41 -1.46 8.65
CA HIS A 138 -11.76 -0.57 7.56
C HIS A 138 -11.09 -0.98 6.25
N PHE A 139 -11.68 -0.55 5.15
CA PHE A 139 -11.22 -0.74 3.78
C PHE A 139 -11.11 0.62 3.09
N GLN A 140 -10.36 0.68 1.99
CA GLN A 140 -10.32 1.84 1.13
C GLN A 140 -10.79 1.44 -0.27
N GLY A 141 -11.57 2.29 -0.88
CA GLY A 141 -12.14 2.05 -2.20
C GLY A 141 -12.24 3.32 -3.02
N GLY A 142 -12.81 3.19 -4.21
CA GLY A 142 -13.07 4.31 -5.09
C GLY A 142 -13.15 3.91 -6.56
N HIS A 143 -13.43 4.90 -7.41
CA HIS A 143 -13.53 4.74 -8.85
C HIS A 143 -12.20 5.12 -9.51
N TYR A 144 -11.23 4.22 -9.47
CA TYR A 144 -9.91 4.46 -10.04
C TYR A 144 -9.27 3.16 -10.55
N THR A 145 -8.55 3.24 -11.67
CA THR A 145 -7.83 2.11 -12.25
C THR A 145 -6.33 2.30 -12.08
N PHE A 146 -5.77 1.64 -11.10
CA PHE A 146 -4.33 1.69 -10.79
C PHE A 146 -3.47 0.93 -11.79
N ALA A 147 -2.18 1.20 -11.80
CA ALA A 147 -1.19 0.48 -12.61
C ALA A 147 -1.23 -1.03 -12.34
N MET A 148 -1.29 -1.46 -11.07
CA MET A 148 -1.40 -2.88 -10.71
C MET A 148 -2.66 -3.54 -11.29
N THR A 149 -3.78 -2.84 -11.38
CA THR A 149 -5.00 -3.37 -12.00
C THR A 149 -4.79 -3.71 -13.47
N LYS A 150 -4.02 -2.89 -14.20
CA LYS A 150 -3.71 -3.05 -15.62
C LYS A 150 -2.63 -4.12 -15.86
N ALA A 151 -1.79 -4.39 -14.86
CA ALA A 151 -0.70 -5.35 -14.97
C ALA A 151 -1.22 -6.77 -15.30
N PRO A 152 -0.60 -7.47 -16.28
CA PRO A 152 -1.03 -8.81 -16.68
C PRO A 152 -0.57 -9.88 -15.68
N ILE A 153 -1.22 -11.03 -15.71
CA ILE A 153 -0.66 -12.26 -15.16
C ILE A 153 0.53 -12.66 -16.04
N GLU A 154 1.73 -12.70 -15.48
CA GLU A 154 2.95 -13.12 -16.20
C GLU A 154 3.23 -14.62 -16.08
N THR A 155 2.73 -15.26 -15.01
CA THR A 155 2.89 -16.69 -14.80
C THR A 155 1.56 -17.26 -14.31
N ALA A 156 0.86 -17.98 -15.18
CA ALA A 156 -0.37 -18.67 -14.80
C ALA A 156 -0.09 -19.82 -13.83
N TYR A 157 -1.02 -20.04 -12.90
CA TYR A 157 -0.96 -21.15 -11.95
C TYR A 157 -2.34 -21.80 -11.78
N ALA A 158 -2.41 -23.11 -11.88
CA ALA A 158 -3.67 -23.85 -11.74
C ALA A 158 -3.74 -24.53 -10.37
N PHE A 159 -4.76 -24.20 -9.59
CA PHE A 159 -5.02 -24.86 -8.31
C PHE A 159 -5.93 -26.07 -8.49
N ALA A 160 -5.58 -27.21 -7.89
CA ALA A 160 -6.42 -28.40 -7.89
C ALA A 160 -7.78 -28.08 -7.24
N GLY A 161 -8.88 -28.56 -7.82
CA GLY A 161 -10.24 -28.28 -7.33
C GLY A 161 -10.80 -26.89 -7.68
N TYR A 162 -10.01 -26.00 -8.33
CA TYR A 162 -10.39 -24.62 -8.69
C TYR A 162 -10.20 -24.30 -10.17
N LYS A 163 -10.59 -25.22 -11.06
CA LYS A 163 -10.48 -25.03 -12.52
C LYS A 163 -11.34 -23.87 -13.06
N ASP A 164 -12.32 -23.46 -12.29
CA ASP A 164 -13.21 -22.32 -12.51
C ASP A 164 -12.58 -20.97 -12.18
N ILE A 165 -11.39 -20.96 -11.56
CA ILE A 165 -10.65 -19.76 -11.21
C ILE A 165 -9.39 -19.64 -12.05
N GLU A 166 -9.27 -18.54 -12.80
CA GLU A 166 -8.03 -18.11 -13.42
C GLU A 166 -7.11 -17.54 -12.33
N ALA A 167 -5.92 -18.10 -12.15
CA ALA A 167 -4.99 -17.67 -11.12
C ALA A 167 -3.57 -17.51 -11.69
N GLY A 168 -2.79 -16.62 -11.08
CA GLY A 168 -1.39 -16.48 -11.44
C GLY A 168 -0.68 -15.29 -10.82
N ILE A 169 0.64 -15.29 -10.97
CA ILE A 169 1.54 -14.25 -10.52
C ILE A 169 1.41 -13.03 -11.43
N VAL A 170 1.15 -11.88 -10.87
CA VAL A 170 1.03 -10.62 -11.61
C VAL A 170 2.42 -10.05 -11.91
N LYS A 171 2.61 -9.50 -13.10
CA LYS A 171 3.80 -8.72 -13.46
C LYS A 171 3.82 -7.41 -12.69
N TRP A 172 4.25 -7.48 -11.45
CA TRP A 172 4.24 -6.36 -10.50
C TRP A 172 5.52 -6.37 -9.64
N PRO A 173 6.04 -5.23 -9.16
CA PRO A 173 7.26 -5.22 -8.34
C PRO A 173 7.09 -5.98 -7.03
N MET A 174 5.90 -5.93 -6.42
CA MET A 174 5.59 -6.73 -5.23
C MET A 174 5.03 -8.10 -5.61
N SER A 175 5.03 -9.03 -4.66
CA SER A 175 4.59 -10.42 -4.87
C SER A 175 3.06 -10.50 -4.82
N VAL A 176 2.40 -10.58 -5.97
CA VAL A 176 0.95 -10.56 -6.11
C VAL A 176 0.44 -11.82 -6.78
N LEU A 177 -0.47 -12.52 -6.12
CA LEU A 177 -1.30 -13.58 -6.71
C LEU A 177 -2.66 -12.99 -7.06
N ARG A 178 -3.05 -13.05 -8.33
CA ARG A 178 -4.40 -12.67 -8.81
C ARG A 178 -5.26 -13.90 -8.94
N LEU A 179 -6.47 -13.82 -8.36
CA LEU A 179 -7.54 -14.81 -8.52
C LEU A 179 -8.69 -14.15 -9.27
N ARG A 180 -9.24 -14.82 -10.27
CA ARG A 180 -10.28 -14.28 -11.13
C ARG A 180 -11.32 -15.36 -11.47
N GLY A 181 -12.61 -15.04 -11.30
CA GLY A 181 -13.68 -16.01 -11.55
C GLY A 181 -15.07 -15.35 -11.57
N ASP A 182 -16.08 -16.19 -11.78
CA ASP A 182 -17.47 -15.74 -11.83
C ASP A 182 -18.12 -15.68 -10.44
N GLU A 183 -17.66 -16.53 -9.52
CA GLU A 183 -18.29 -16.75 -8.22
C GLU A 183 -17.41 -16.21 -7.07
N PRO A 184 -17.80 -15.08 -6.42
CA PRO A 184 -17.06 -14.53 -5.28
C PRO A 184 -16.77 -15.53 -4.17
N ALA A 185 -17.75 -16.40 -3.83
CA ALA A 185 -17.58 -17.40 -2.78
C ALA A 185 -16.44 -18.39 -3.08
N ARG A 186 -16.30 -18.81 -4.33
CA ARG A 186 -15.22 -19.71 -4.78
C ARG A 186 -13.86 -19.02 -4.69
N ILE A 187 -13.80 -17.74 -5.07
CA ILE A 187 -12.57 -16.93 -4.94
C ILE A 187 -12.19 -16.78 -3.46
N CYS A 188 -13.17 -16.50 -2.57
CA CYS A 188 -12.94 -16.42 -1.12
C CYS A 188 -12.42 -17.74 -0.53
N ASP A 189 -12.94 -18.88 -0.97
CA ASP A 189 -12.50 -20.20 -0.50
C ASP A 189 -11.04 -20.47 -0.87
N LEU A 190 -10.64 -20.19 -2.11
CA LEU A 190 -9.25 -20.31 -2.55
C LEU A 190 -8.35 -19.29 -1.84
N ALA A 191 -8.80 -18.04 -1.74
CA ALA A 191 -8.04 -16.98 -1.06
C ALA A 191 -7.78 -17.31 0.42
N ASP A 192 -8.73 -17.93 1.10
CA ASP A 192 -8.55 -18.37 2.49
C ASP A 192 -7.49 -19.48 2.59
N LYS A 193 -7.51 -20.46 1.69
CA LYS A 193 -6.46 -21.49 1.62
C LYS A 193 -5.08 -20.88 1.40
N VAL A 194 -4.97 -19.91 0.48
CA VAL A 194 -3.73 -19.16 0.24
C VAL A 194 -3.28 -18.42 1.50
N LEU A 195 -4.20 -17.73 2.18
CA LEU A 195 -3.92 -17.00 3.41
C LEU A 195 -3.43 -17.91 4.53
N GLN A 196 -4.12 -19.03 4.77
CA GLN A 196 -3.74 -20.00 5.81
C GLN A 196 -2.35 -20.60 5.53
N ALA A 197 -2.09 -20.98 4.29
CA ALA A 197 -0.77 -21.45 3.87
C ALA A 197 0.29 -20.36 4.08
N TRP A 198 0.02 -19.11 3.67
CA TRP A 198 0.96 -18.00 3.82
C TRP A 198 1.25 -17.67 5.28
N ARG A 199 0.23 -17.69 6.16
CA ARG A 199 0.41 -17.44 7.60
C ARG A 199 1.44 -18.36 8.24
N GLY A 200 1.52 -19.62 7.82
CA GLY A 200 2.46 -20.62 8.33
C GLY A 200 3.72 -20.82 7.48
N TYR A 201 3.88 -20.07 6.39
CA TYR A 201 4.95 -20.33 5.43
C TYR A 201 6.30 -19.79 5.90
N THR A 202 7.29 -20.69 5.95
CA THR A 202 8.70 -20.37 6.22
C THR A 202 9.56 -20.89 5.09
N ASP A 203 10.37 -20.03 4.50
CA ASP A 203 11.33 -20.31 3.45
C ASP A 203 12.64 -19.56 3.73
N PRO A 204 13.61 -20.19 4.41
CA PRO A 204 14.88 -19.55 4.76
C PRO A 204 15.67 -19.05 3.53
N ASP A 205 15.56 -19.73 2.39
CA ASP A 205 16.26 -19.33 1.16
C ASP A 205 15.76 -17.99 0.61
N ALA A 206 14.49 -17.63 0.89
CA ALA A 206 13.90 -16.35 0.57
C ALA A 206 13.90 -15.38 1.78
N PHE A 207 14.52 -15.77 2.90
CA PHE A 207 14.46 -15.05 4.16
C PHE A 207 13.04 -14.80 4.69
N ILE A 208 12.10 -15.69 4.35
CA ILE A 208 10.71 -15.63 4.82
C ILE A 208 10.58 -16.52 6.06
N TYR A 209 10.16 -15.91 7.16
CA TYR A 209 9.84 -16.60 8.40
C TYR A 209 8.41 -16.26 8.80
N ALA A 210 7.62 -17.30 9.07
CA ALA A 210 6.21 -17.12 9.47
C ALA A 210 6.09 -16.39 10.81
N GLU A 211 7.04 -16.67 11.72
CA GLU A 211 7.09 -16.05 13.05
C GLU A 211 8.52 -16.00 13.59
N THR A 212 8.75 -15.15 14.58
CA THR A 212 9.97 -15.12 15.40
C THR A 212 9.54 -14.98 16.86
N ASP A 213 9.96 -15.91 17.72
CA ASP A 213 9.60 -15.94 19.14
C ASP A 213 8.07 -15.79 19.39
N GLY A 214 7.25 -16.45 18.56
CA GLY A 214 5.80 -16.40 18.62
C GLY A 214 5.16 -15.12 18.05
N THR A 215 5.94 -14.21 17.49
CA THR A 215 5.45 -13.00 16.82
C THR A 215 5.23 -13.28 15.33
N PRO A 216 4.00 -13.20 14.80
CA PRO A 216 3.71 -13.50 13.41
C PRO A 216 4.22 -12.41 12.47
N HIS A 217 4.68 -12.81 11.27
CA HIS A 217 5.20 -11.90 10.25
C HIS A 217 4.41 -11.89 8.96
N ASN A 218 3.78 -13.00 8.58
CA ASN A 218 3.10 -13.15 7.31
C ASN A 218 1.65 -12.64 7.36
N THR A 219 1.30 -11.82 6.38
CA THR A 219 -0.06 -11.32 6.18
C THR A 219 -0.30 -11.00 4.69
N ILE A 220 -1.49 -10.55 4.35
CA ILE A 220 -1.88 -10.21 2.97
C ILE A 220 -2.53 -8.83 2.94
N THR A 221 -2.27 -8.07 1.87
CA THR A 221 -3.03 -6.89 1.47
C THR A 221 -3.97 -7.30 0.33
N PRO A 222 -5.28 -7.53 0.59
CA PRO A 222 -6.23 -7.97 -0.42
C PRO A 222 -6.89 -6.79 -1.13
N ILE A 223 -7.09 -6.89 -2.46
CA ILE A 223 -7.77 -5.89 -3.28
C ILE A 223 -8.78 -6.59 -4.19
N ALA A 224 -10.06 -6.23 -4.06
CA ALA A 224 -11.15 -6.77 -4.85
C ALA A 224 -11.69 -5.76 -5.86
N ARG A 225 -12.18 -6.25 -7.00
CA ARG A 225 -12.87 -5.48 -8.03
C ARG A 225 -13.68 -6.38 -8.96
N PHE A 226 -14.57 -5.77 -9.73
CA PHE A 226 -15.23 -6.42 -10.86
C PHE A 226 -14.73 -5.79 -12.15
N ARG A 227 -14.21 -6.60 -13.07
CA ARG A 227 -13.61 -6.12 -14.31
C ARG A 227 -13.77 -7.13 -15.44
N ASN A 228 -14.17 -6.64 -16.62
CA ASN A 228 -14.34 -7.48 -17.80
C ASN A 228 -15.25 -8.70 -17.54
N GLY A 229 -16.36 -8.48 -16.83
CA GLY A 229 -17.36 -9.49 -16.54
C GLY A 229 -16.95 -10.54 -15.48
N LYS A 230 -15.85 -10.35 -14.77
CA LYS A 230 -15.33 -11.26 -13.73
C LYS A 230 -15.02 -10.53 -12.44
N TYR A 231 -15.18 -11.23 -11.32
CA TYR A 231 -14.64 -10.81 -10.04
C TYR A 231 -13.14 -11.10 -9.98
N GLU A 232 -12.38 -10.16 -9.44
CA GLU A 232 -10.94 -10.31 -9.24
C GLU A 232 -10.58 -10.02 -7.78
N LEU A 233 -9.66 -10.81 -7.23
CA LEU A 233 -9.03 -10.58 -5.94
C LEU A 233 -7.53 -10.68 -6.11
N ASP A 234 -6.83 -9.56 -5.88
CA ASP A 234 -5.37 -9.55 -5.80
C ASP A 234 -4.96 -9.78 -4.34
N LEU A 235 -4.12 -10.77 -4.12
CA LEU A 235 -3.53 -11.11 -2.83
C LEU A 235 -2.06 -10.68 -2.84
N VAL A 236 -1.75 -9.53 -2.24
CA VAL A 236 -0.37 -9.06 -2.11
C VAL A 236 0.24 -9.65 -0.86
N LEU A 237 1.23 -10.52 -1.03
CA LEU A 237 1.91 -11.18 0.08
C LEU A 237 2.80 -10.17 0.83
N ARG A 238 2.68 -10.12 2.15
CA ARG A 238 3.42 -9.21 3.02
C ARG A 238 4.10 -9.98 4.14
N ASN A 239 5.23 -9.45 4.58
CA ASN A 239 5.97 -9.93 5.75
C ASN A 239 6.60 -8.74 6.47
N ASN A 240 6.50 -8.69 7.80
CA ASN A 240 6.95 -7.55 8.61
C ASN A 240 8.22 -7.82 9.43
N ILE A 241 8.98 -8.85 9.06
CA ILE A 241 10.21 -9.18 9.78
C ILE A 241 11.19 -8.00 9.77
N THR A 242 11.87 -7.79 10.87
CA THR A 242 12.95 -6.81 11.01
C THR A 242 14.30 -7.50 11.19
N THR A 243 15.36 -6.82 10.80
CA THR A 243 16.74 -7.25 11.05
C THR A 243 17.53 -6.10 11.65
N PRO A 244 18.71 -6.34 12.24
CA PRO A 244 19.58 -5.26 12.71
C PRO A 244 19.96 -4.26 11.60
N ALA A 245 20.08 -4.71 10.34
CA ALA A 245 20.34 -3.86 9.19
C ALA A 245 19.09 -3.13 8.69
N CYS A 246 17.90 -3.71 8.87
CA CYS A 246 16.61 -3.16 8.45
C CYS A 246 15.65 -3.10 9.65
N PRO A 247 15.87 -2.18 10.61
CA PRO A 247 15.06 -2.10 11.83
C PRO A 247 13.63 -1.61 11.58
N ASP A 248 13.39 -0.91 10.48
CA ASP A 248 12.06 -0.45 10.04
C ASP A 248 11.29 -1.54 9.27
N GLY A 249 11.92 -2.68 8.95
CA GLY A 249 11.38 -3.81 8.20
C GLY A 249 12.30 -4.22 7.05
N LEU A 250 12.45 -5.53 6.82
CA LEU A 250 13.22 -6.05 5.67
C LEU A 250 12.47 -5.80 4.35
N TYR A 251 11.16 -6.09 4.32
CA TYR A 251 10.27 -5.86 3.18
C TYR A 251 9.57 -4.50 3.29
N HIS A 252 10.39 -3.45 3.33
CA HIS A 252 10.05 -2.07 3.63
C HIS A 252 11.00 -1.14 2.85
N PRO A 253 10.69 0.15 2.62
CA PRO A 253 11.66 1.06 2.02
C PRO A 253 12.98 1.08 2.79
N HIS A 254 14.09 0.77 2.11
CA HIS A 254 15.42 0.72 2.72
C HIS A 254 16.05 2.12 2.85
N PRO A 255 17.06 2.29 3.73
CA PRO A 255 17.65 3.59 4.06
C PRO A 255 18.12 4.42 2.87
N GLU A 256 18.64 3.80 1.80
CA GLU A 256 19.11 4.48 0.61
C GLU A 256 18.00 5.29 -0.11
N TYR A 257 16.73 4.91 0.07
CA TYR A 257 15.57 5.61 -0.52
C TYR A 257 14.81 6.49 0.45
N HIS A 258 15.21 6.56 1.73
CA HIS A 258 14.54 7.37 2.75
C HIS A 258 14.55 8.87 2.45
N HIS A 259 15.49 9.33 1.61
CA HIS A 259 15.48 10.70 1.16
C HIS A 259 14.25 11.04 0.29
N ILE A 260 13.64 10.05 -0.36
CA ILE A 260 12.38 10.19 -1.11
C ILE A 260 11.20 9.73 -0.26
N LYS A 261 11.24 8.51 0.28
CA LYS A 261 10.16 7.94 1.08
C LYS A 261 10.67 6.97 2.14
N LYS A 262 10.27 7.24 3.37
CA LYS A 262 10.63 6.41 4.54
C LYS A 262 9.44 5.63 5.11
N GLU A 263 8.21 6.13 4.93
CA GLU A 263 7.03 5.54 5.58
C GLU A 263 6.65 4.20 4.96
N ASN A 264 5.90 3.41 5.72
CA ASN A 264 5.32 2.14 5.28
C ASN A 264 4.57 2.27 3.93
N ILE A 265 4.67 1.26 3.09
CA ILE A 265 3.91 1.14 1.85
C ILE A 265 2.52 0.59 2.18
N GLY A 266 1.52 1.45 2.11
CA GLY A 266 0.11 1.13 2.35
C GLY A 266 -0.62 0.69 1.08
N LEU A 267 -1.91 0.36 1.23
CA LEU A 267 -2.78 -0.17 0.17
C LEU A 267 -2.71 0.60 -1.16
N ILE A 268 -2.78 1.93 -1.11
CA ILE A 268 -2.81 2.78 -2.30
C ILE A 268 -1.48 2.71 -3.05
N GLU A 269 -0.38 2.75 -2.30
CA GLU A 269 0.96 2.71 -2.86
C GLU A 269 1.30 1.34 -3.42
N VAL A 270 0.85 0.26 -2.76
CA VAL A 270 0.93 -1.12 -3.28
C VAL A 270 0.35 -1.21 -4.70
N MET A 271 -0.71 -0.48 -5.00
CA MET A 271 -1.37 -0.49 -6.32
C MET A 271 -0.69 0.42 -7.37
N GLY A 272 0.38 1.14 -7.01
CA GLY A 272 1.17 1.93 -7.95
C GLY A 272 0.84 3.42 -7.98
N LEU A 273 0.22 3.97 -6.92
CA LEU A 273 0.07 5.41 -6.72
C LEU A 273 0.92 5.84 -5.52
N ALA A 274 2.05 6.49 -5.79
CA ALA A 274 2.92 7.03 -4.74
C ALA A 274 2.26 8.21 -4.03
N VAL A 275 2.30 8.19 -2.70
CA VAL A 275 1.86 9.30 -1.83
C VAL A 275 3.08 9.83 -1.10
N LEU A 276 3.79 10.76 -1.75
CA LEU A 276 5.09 11.26 -1.29
C LEU A 276 4.94 12.45 -0.33
N PRO A 277 5.91 12.67 0.57
CA PRO A 277 5.86 13.75 1.55
C PRO A 277 5.90 15.14 0.90
N ALA A 278 5.20 16.09 1.52
CA ALA A 278 5.03 17.46 1.03
C ALA A 278 6.35 18.20 0.80
N ARG A 279 7.38 17.92 1.65
CA ARG A 279 8.73 18.52 1.54
C ARG A 279 9.35 18.36 0.16
N LEU A 280 9.08 17.25 -0.54
CA LEU A 280 9.67 16.98 -1.86
C LEU A 280 9.30 18.03 -2.91
N LYS A 281 8.19 18.75 -2.76
CA LYS A 281 7.86 19.84 -3.69
C LYS A 281 8.96 20.90 -3.69
N THR A 282 9.30 21.42 -2.53
CA THR A 282 10.34 22.45 -2.37
C THR A 282 11.73 21.87 -2.60
N GLU A 283 12.00 20.65 -2.11
CA GLU A 283 13.29 20.00 -2.24
C GLU A 283 13.66 19.76 -3.72
N LEU A 284 12.73 19.35 -4.58
CA LEU A 284 12.99 19.17 -6.02
C LEU A 284 13.23 20.49 -6.74
N GLU A 285 12.55 21.58 -6.35
CA GLU A 285 12.80 22.92 -6.88
C GLU A 285 14.21 23.39 -6.54
N LEU A 286 14.62 23.23 -5.28
CA LEU A 286 15.97 23.57 -4.83
C LEU A 286 17.08 22.72 -5.50
N LEU A 287 16.81 21.41 -5.67
CA LEU A 287 17.74 20.51 -6.37
C LEU A 287 17.92 20.91 -7.84
N ARG A 288 16.81 21.21 -8.54
CA ARG A 288 16.87 21.72 -9.91
C ARG A 288 17.76 22.95 -9.98
N ASP A 289 17.52 23.93 -9.10
CA ASP A 289 18.27 25.18 -9.11
C ASP A 289 19.75 24.94 -8.78
N ALA A 290 20.07 24.08 -7.82
CA ALA A 290 21.44 23.71 -7.48
C ALA A 290 22.16 23.04 -8.64
N LEU A 291 21.52 22.09 -9.33
CA LEU A 291 22.07 21.36 -10.48
C LEU A 291 22.34 22.29 -11.69
N LEU A 292 21.42 23.23 -11.96
CA LEU A 292 21.54 24.16 -13.09
C LEU A 292 22.62 25.25 -12.88
N HIS A 293 22.81 25.66 -11.63
CA HIS A 293 23.78 26.71 -11.29
C HIS A 293 25.12 26.18 -10.75
N GLY A 294 25.26 24.85 -10.59
CA GLY A 294 26.47 24.23 -10.08
C GLY A 294 26.78 24.55 -8.62
N THR A 295 25.74 24.83 -7.80
CA THR A 295 25.89 25.09 -6.36
C THR A 295 26.06 23.79 -5.58
N ASP A 296 26.78 23.82 -4.45
CA ASP A 296 26.99 22.63 -3.64
C ASP A 296 25.68 22.21 -2.92
N ILE A 297 25.13 21.07 -3.33
CA ILE A 297 23.92 20.51 -2.77
C ILE A 297 24.08 20.20 -1.27
N ALA A 298 25.30 19.84 -0.82
CA ALA A 298 25.57 19.52 0.58
C ALA A 298 25.53 20.76 1.50
N ALA A 299 25.67 21.96 0.95
CA ALA A 299 25.63 23.21 1.71
C ALA A 299 24.21 23.62 2.16
N ASP A 300 23.14 23.05 1.56
CA ASP A 300 21.75 23.28 1.96
C ASP A 300 21.21 22.04 2.68
N GLU A 301 21.00 22.14 4.00
CA GLU A 301 20.53 21.04 4.85
C GLU A 301 19.20 20.43 4.37
N ARG A 302 18.36 21.20 3.66
CA ARG A 302 17.07 20.73 3.14
C ARG A 302 17.23 19.68 2.06
N ILE A 303 18.31 19.77 1.25
CA ILE A 303 18.55 18.93 0.07
C ILE A 303 19.82 18.09 0.17
N ALA A 304 20.67 18.31 1.17
CA ALA A 304 21.95 17.60 1.34
C ALA A 304 21.79 16.06 1.28
N LYS A 305 20.69 15.52 1.80
CA LYS A 305 20.34 14.09 1.77
C LYS A 305 20.11 13.52 0.36
N HIS A 306 19.90 14.36 -0.63
CA HIS A 306 19.71 13.95 -2.02
C HIS A 306 21.00 14.04 -2.86
N LYS A 307 22.13 14.47 -2.27
CA LYS A 307 23.35 14.81 -3.02
C LYS A 307 23.81 13.69 -3.94
N ASP A 308 24.02 12.49 -3.40
CA ASP A 308 24.58 11.38 -4.18
C ASP A 308 23.64 10.98 -5.33
N TRP A 309 22.36 10.87 -5.06
CA TRP A 309 21.32 10.60 -6.05
C TRP A 309 21.26 11.70 -7.14
N ALA A 310 21.31 12.97 -6.75
CA ALA A 310 21.29 14.09 -7.70
C ALA A 310 22.55 14.14 -8.58
N MET A 311 23.71 13.82 -8.01
CA MET A 311 24.98 13.75 -8.77
C MET A 311 24.99 12.60 -9.76
N GLU A 312 24.41 11.45 -9.41
CA GLU A 312 24.25 10.34 -10.35
C GLU A 312 23.32 10.71 -11.53
N ILE A 313 22.23 11.44 -11.26
CA ILE A 313 21.34 11.95 -12.31
C ILE A 313 22.10 12.90 -13.25
N ALA A 314 22.84 13.85 -12.69
CA ALA A 314 23.63 14.80 -13.47
C ALA A 314 24.73 14.13 -14.32
N ALA A 315 25.35 13.07 -13.84
CA ALA A 315 26.34 12.31 -14.57
C ALA A 315 25.74 11.54 -15.77
N LYS A 316 24.47 11.19 -15.73
CA LYS A 316 23.78 10.39 -16.77
C LYS A 316 22.98 11.24 -17.76
N ASN A 317 22.77 12.53 -17.48
CA ASN A 317 21.86 13.38 -18.24
C ASN A 317 22.47 14.75 -18.55
N ALA A 318 22.24 15.27 -19.75
CA ALA A 318 22.49 16.67 -20.06
C ALA A 318 21.34 17.52 -19.53
N LEU A 319 21.52 18.13 -18.35
CA LEU A 319 20.49 18.91 -17.67
C LEU A 319 20.42 20.33 -18.24
N THR A 320 19.20 20.77 -18.56
CA THR A 320 18.87 22.13 -19.01
C THR A 320 17.69 22.68 -18.17
N ALA A 321 17.46 23.99 -18.28
CA ALA A 321 16.34 24.64 -17.61
C ALA A 321 14.99 24.02 -18.00
N GLU A 322 14.87 23.52 -19.24
CA GLU A 322 13.65 22.95 -19.79
C GLU A 322 13.38 21.51 -19.33
N ASN A 323 14.45 20.70 -19.12
CA ASN A 323 14.29 19.26 -18.87
C ASN A 323 14.60 18.80 -17.44
N CYS A 324 15.31 19.61 -16.66
CA CYS A 324 15.84 19.18 -15.37
C CYS A 324 14.75 18.74 -14.39
N MET A 325 13.62 19.47 -14.30
CA MET A 325 12.53 19.09 -13.40
C MET A 325 11.85 17.79 -13.84
N ASP A 326 11.61 17.61 -15.13
CA ASP A 326 11.00 16.39 -15.67
C ASP A 326 11.90 15.17 -15.40
N ILE A 327 13.21 15.31 -15.59
CA ILE A 327 14.18 14.24 -15.28
C ILE A 327 14.13 13.90 -13.78
N LEU A 328 14.18 14.89 -12.88
CA LEU A 328 14.08 14.67 -11.45
C LEU A 328 12.77 13.95 -11.06
N GLN A 329 11.66 14.36 -11.66
CA GLN A 329 10.36 13.71 -11.42
C GLN A 329 10.34 12.26 -11.89
N GLN A 330 10.90 11.97 -13.07
CA GLN A 330 11.00 10.59 -13.58
C GLN A 330 11.90 9.73 -12.67
N GLU A 331 13.01 10.27 -12.21
CA GLU A 331 13.90 9.56 -11.29
C GLU A 331 13.25 9.29 -9.92
N VAL A 332 12.44 10.22 -9.40
CA VAL A 332 11.60 9.97 -8.20
C VAL A 332 10.65 8.80 -8.42
N GLY A 333 10.03 8.71 -9.59
CA GLY A 333 9.15 7.59 -9.92
C GLY A 333 9.88 6.24 -10.02
N LYS A 334 11.11 6.24 -10.54
CA LYS A 334 11.97 5.04 -10.56
C LYS A 334 12.34 4.60 -9.14
N VAL A 335 12.66 5.54 -8.25
CA VAL A 335 12.89 5.25 -6.83
C VAL A 335 11.65 4.61 -6.20
N PHE A 336 10.45 5.13 -6.50
CA PHE A 336 9.21 4.53 -6.00
C PHE A 336 9.02 3.08 -6.50
N ALA A 337 9.29 2.80 -7.77
CA ALA A 337 9.23 1.43 -8.30
C ALA A 337 10.24 0.50 -7.60
N ALA A 338 11.47 0.96 -7.36
CA ALA A 338 12.48 0.21 -6.61
C ALA A 338 12.06 -0.03 -5.15
N ILE A 339 11.43 0.94 -4.50
CA ILE A 339 10.85 0.76 -3.15
C ILE A 339 9.78 -0.35 -3.16
N LEU A 340 8.92 -0.40 -4.18
CA LEU A 340 7.93 -1.48 -4.27
C LEU A 340 8.60 -2.85 -4.48
N GLU A 341 9.73 -2.93 -5.20
CA GLU A 341 10.52 -4.16 -5.30
C GLU A 341 11.08 -4.58 -3.94
N GLN A 342 11.64 -3.65 -3.16
CA GLN A 342 12.11 -3.93 -1.78
C GLN A 342 11.00 -4.40 -0.85
N CYS A 343 9.76 -3.99 -1.10
CA CYS A 343 8.58 -4.42 -0.34
C CYS A 343 8.01 -5.77 -0.80
N GLY A 344 8.48 -6.32 -1.91
CA GLY A 344 8.13 -7.64 -2.41
C GLY A 344 8.81 -8.74 -1.59
N VAL A 345 8.06 -9.79 -1.23
CA VAL A 345 8.60 -10.91 -0.42
C VAL A 345 9.38 -11.92 -1.27
N PHE A 346 9.15 -11.95 -2.57
CA PHE A 346 9.93 -12.71 -3.54
C PHE A 346 10.55 -11.75 -4.54
N ASP A 347 11.87 -11.87 -4.73
CA ASP A 347 12.63 -11.00 -5.63
C ASP A 347 12.14 -11.08 -7.08
N ARG A 348 12.36 -9.98 -7.82
CA ARG A 348 12.01 -9.89 -9.26
C ARG A 348 13.11 -10.48 -10.16
N ASN A 349 13.56 -11.69 -9.84
CA ASN A 349 14.52 -12.47 -10.61
C ASN A 349 14.07 -13.93 -10.71
N GLU A 350 14.83 -14.77 -11.42
CA GLU A 350 14.48 -16.19 -11.63
C GLU A 350 14.42 -16.98 -10.31
N ALA A 351 15.28 -16.67 -9.34
CA ALA A 351 15.26 -17.32 -8.02
C ALA A 351 13.99 -16.97 -7.25
N GLY A 352 13.64 -15.68 -7.17
CA GLY A 352 12.41 -15.23 -6.50
C GLY A 352 11.14 -15.76 -7.17
N LYS A 353 11.13 -15.86 -8.51
CA LYS A 353 10.03 -16.51 -9.24
C LYS A 353 9.89 -17.99 -8.87
N ALA A 354 11.02 -18.72 -8.81
CA ALA A 354 11.00 -20.12 -8.39
C ALA A 354 10.53 -20.30 -6.95
N GLN A 355 10.95 -19.41 -6.04
CA GLN A 355 10.50 -19.37 -4.64
C GLN A 355 9.00 -19.09 -4.53
N PHE A 356 8.47 -18.16 -5.31
CA PHE A 356 7.03 -17.89 -5.34
C PHE A 356 6.24 -19.09 -5.84
N LEU A 357 6.68 -19.75 -6.92
CA LEU A 357 6.05 -20.98 -7.41
C LEU A 357 6.13 -22.12 -6.38
N ARG A 358 7.24 -22.23 -5.63
CA ARG A 358 7.39 -23.18 -4.52
C ARG A 358 6.34 -22.93 -3.44
N PHE A 359 6.13 -21.68 -3.06
CA PHE A 359 5.03 -21.32 -2.14
C PHE A 359 3.67 -21.74 -2.69
N LEU A 360 3.34 -21.38 -3.94
CA LEU A 360 2.05 -21.72 -4.53
C LEU A 360 1.83 -23.26 -4.58
N SER A 361 2.89 -24.03 -4.85
CA SER A 361 2.81 -25.49 -4.88
C SER A 361 2.65 -26.14 -3.49
N SER A 362 2.93 -25.42 -2.42
CA SER A 362 2.73 -25.89 -1.05
C SER A 362 1.28 -25.73 -0.55
N ILE A 363 0.42 -25.06 -1.32
CA ILE A 363 -0.96 -24.79 -0.91
C ILE A 363 -1.82 -26.03 -1.18
N GLU A 364 -2.34 -26.66 -0.14
CA GLU A 364 -3.23 -27.79 -0.23
C GLU A 364 -4.64 -27.34 -0.65
N THR A 365 -5.07 -27.73 -1.85
CA THR A 365 -6.37 -27.35 -2.42
C THR A 365 -7.27 -28.55 -2.73
N ALA A 366 -6.75 -29.77 -2.64
CA ALA A 366 -7.49 -31.00 -2.85
C ALA A 366 -8.26 -31.45 -1.60
#